data_244198cc66dda57dc0c4a202882157ac
#
_entry.id   244198cc66dda57dc0c4a202882157ac
#
_cell.length_a   1.000
_cell.length_b   1.000
_cell.length_c   1.000
_cell.angle_alpha   90.00
_cell.angle_beta   90.00
_cell.angle_gamma   90.00
#
_symmetry.space_group_name_H-M   'P 1'
#
loop_
_entity.id
_entity.type
_entity.pdbx_description
1 polymer ?
#
loop_
_entity_poly.entity_id
_entity_poly.type
_entity_poly.pdbx_seq_one_letter_code
_entity_poly.pdbx_strand_id
1 'polypeptide(L)'
;MTPSADYLEECRRLVDNALGQADTINQAADWFAKTILAGRMVHLFGSGHSRIMVEEMWPRYGSFPGFNPIVELSLTFHNSVVGANGQRQAMFIEN
;
A
#
# COMPACT_ATOMS: atom_id res chain seq x y z
N MET A 1 -23.02 -1.21 -21.33
CA MET A 1 -22.39 -1.46 -20.01
C MET A 1 -22.56 -0.25 -19.12
N THR A 2 -22.76 -0.47 -17.85
CA THR A 2 -22.85 0.63 -16.89
C THR A 2 -21.44 0.96 -16.35
N PRO A 3 -21.22 2.19 -15.86
CA PRO A 3 -19.95 2.51 -15.23
C PRO A 3 -19.57 1.59 -14.07
N SER A 4 -20.55 1.15 -13.28
CA SER A 4 -20.28 0.22 -12.17
C SER A 4 -19.85 -1.15 -12.69
N ALA A 5 -20.44 -1.64 -13.76
CA ALA A 5 -20.04 -2.92 -14.36
C ALA A 5 -18.62 -2.84 -14.94
N ASP A 6 -18.30 -1.73 -15.59
CA ASP A 6 -16.97 -1.49 -16.14
C ASP A 6 -15.92 -1.44 -15.03
N TYR A 7 -16.23 -0.77 -13.92
CA TYR A 7 -15.35 -0.71 -12.75
C TYR A 7 -15.08 -2.11 -12.19
N LEU A 8 -16.12 -2.91 -12.01
CA LEU A 8 -15.98 -4.26 -11.47
C LEU A 8 -15.18 -5.17 -12.39
N GLU A 9 -15.32 -5.00 -13.71
CA GLU A 9 -14.52 -5.76 -14.67
C GLU A 9 -13.04 -5.38 -14.59
N GLU A 10 -12.72 -4.09 -14.39
CA GLU A 10 -11.35 -3.67 -14.15
C GLU A 10 -10.79 -4.24 -12.86
N CYS A 11 -11.60 -4.30 -11.80
CA CYS A 11 -11.18 -4.96 -10.55
C CYS A 11 -10.84 -6.43 -10.79
N ARG A 12 -11.65 -7.13 -11.58
CA ARG A 12 -11.38 -8.52 -11.92
C ARG A 12 -10.07 -8.68 -12.67
N ARG A 13 -9.81 -7.78 -13.63
CA ARG A 13 -8.57 -7.78 -14.39
C ARG A 13 -7.35 -7.58 -13.48
N LEU A 14 -7.45 -6.70 -12.49
CA LEU A 14 -6.37 -6.48 -11.54
C LEU A 14 -6.13 -7.71 -10.66
N VAL A 15 -7.17 -8.40 -10.25
CA VAL A 15 -7.04 -9.65 -9.50
C VAL A 15 -6.33 -10.72 -10.36
N ASP A 16 -6.70 -10.83 -11.62
CA ASP A 16 -6.04 -11.77 -12.54
C ASP A 16 -4.56 -11.43 -12.72
N ASN A 17 -4.23 -10.15 -12.84
CA ASN A 17 -2.84 -9.71 -12.93
C ASN A 17 -2.05 -10.11 -11.66
N ALA A 18 -2.67 -9.96 -10.49
CA ALA A 18 -2.02 -10.36 -9.24
C ALA A 18 -1.79 -11.86 -9.18
N LEU A 19 -2.75 -12.65 -9.65
CA LEU A 19 -2.59 -14.10 -9.73
C LEU A 19 -1.43 -14.50 -10.65
N GLY A 20 -1.20 -13.75 -11.71
CA GLY A 20 -0.08 -13.97 -12.63
C GLY A 20 1.28 -13.64 -12.01
N GLN A 21 1.31 -13.01 -10.84
CA GLN A 21 2.55 -12.67 -10.12
C GLN A 21 2.80 -13.57 -8.91
N ALA A 22 2.18 -14.74 -8.89
CA ALA A 22 2.25 -15.65 -7.73
C ALA A 22 3.69 -15.99 -7.33
N ASP A 23 4.58 -16.23 -8.29
CA ASP A 23 5.97 -16.56 -7.99
C ASP A 23 6.69 -15.41 -7.28
N THR A 24 6.51 -14.18 -7.74
CA THR A 24 7.10 -12.99 -7.11
C THR A 24 6.54 -12.79 -5.71
N ILE A 25 5.24 -12.96 -5.53
CA ILE A 25 4.58 -12.82 -4.23
C ILE A 25 5.12 -13.89 -3.26
N ASN A 26 5.25 -15.13 -3.72
CA ASN A 26 5.78 -16.20 -2.89
C ASN A 26 7.24 -15.97 -2.52
N GLN A 27 8.05 -15.43 -3.41
CA GLN A 27 9.43 -15.07 -3.09
C GLN A 27 9.50 -13.98 -2.02
N ALA A 28 8.67 -12.96 -2.14
CA ALA A 28 8.60 -11.91 -1.12
C ALA A 28 8.17 -12.50 0.23
N ALA A 29 7.18 -13.38 0.23
CA ALA A 29 6.70 -14.04 1.43
C ALA A 29 7.81 -14.86 2.10
N ASP A 30 8.63 -15.56 1.33
CA ASP A 30 9.76 -16.32 1.86
C ASP A 30 10.80 -15.39 2.51
N TRP A 31 11.11 -14.27 1.89
CA TRP A 31 12.03 -13.29 2.46
C TRP A 31 11.49 -12.71 3.76
N PHE A 32 10.21 -12.37 3.80
CA PHE A 32 9.57 -11.85 5.01
C PHE A 32 9.60 -12.89 6.14
N ALA A 33 9.25 -14.13 5.82
CA ALA A 33 9.26 -15.21 6.81
C ALA A 33 10.65 -15.44 7.38
N LYS A 34 11.67 -15.50 6.55
CA LYS A 34 13.06 -15.67 7.01
C LYS A 34 13.50 -14.51 7.90
N THR A 35 13.15 -13.29 7.55
CA THR A 35 13.48 -12.10 8.32
C THR A 35 12.85 -12.15 9.71
N ILE A 36 11.56 -12.47 9.77
CA ILE A 36 10.81 -12.51 11.03
C ILE A 36 11.28 -13.67 11.91
N LEU A 37 11.53 -14.84 11.32
CA LEU A 37 12.03 -15.98 12.07
C LEU A 37 13.45 -15.76 12.61
N ALA A 38 14.22 -14.87 11.99
CA ALA A 38 15.54 -14.48 12.49
C ALA A 38 15.48 -13.43 13.60
N GLY A 39 14.28 -13.07 14.07
CA GLY A 39 14.09 -12.07 15.12
C GLY A 39 14.18 -10.64 14.64
N ARG A 40 14.05 -10.42 13.34
CA ARG A 40 14.08 -9.09 12.71
C ARG A 40 12.70 -8.69 12.27
N MET A 41 12.57 -7.47 11.76
CA MET A 41 11.31 -6.92 11.27
C MET A 41 11.39 -6.57 9.80
N VAL A 42 10.26 -6.61 9.13
CA VAL A 42 10.09 -6.11 7.77
C VAL A 42 9.62 -4.66 7.86
N HIS A 43 10.37 -3.74 7.26
CA HIS A 43 10.06 -2.32 7.31
C HIS A 43 9.25 -1.91 6.10
N LEU A 44 8.20 -1.12 6.33
CA LEU A 44 7.26 -0.69 5.29
C LEU A 44 7.25 0.84 5.24
N PHE A 45 7.33 1.37 4.03
CA PHE A 45 7.26 2.80 3.80
C PHE A 45 6.38 3.10 2.59
N GLY A 46 5.62 4.19 2.67
CA GLY A 46 4.86 4.72 1.56
C GLY A 46 4.58 6.19 1.77
N SER A 47 4.68 6.98 0.70
CA SER A 47 4.32 8.39 0.73
C SER A 47 2.91 8.59 0.19
N GLY A 48 2.28 9.71 0.57
CA GLY A 48 0.94 10.02 0.14
C GLY A 48 -0.05 8.93 0.50
N HIS A 49 -0.90 8.56 -0.43
CA HIS A 49 -1.89 7.49 -0.23
C HIS A 49 -1.27 6.09 -0.21
N SER A 50 -0.05 5.92 -0.67
CA SER A 50 0.64 4.64 -0.56
C SER A 50 0.88 4.24 0.89
N ARG A 51 0.81 5.18 1.84
CA ARG A 51 0.87 4.89 3.27
C ARG A 51 -0.28 3.99 3.73
N ILE A 52 -1.38 3.96 3.02
CA ILE A 52 -2.53 3.12 3.38
C ILE A 52 -2.11 1.64 3.46
N MET A 53 -1.25 1.18 2.54
CA MET A 53 -0.72 -0.18 2.60
C MET A 53 0.12 -0.41 3.85
N VAL A 54 0.89 0.60 4.26
CA VAL A 54 1.72 0.51 5.47
C VAL A 54 0.83 0.36 6.70
N GLU A 55 -0.22 1.15 6.80
CA GLU A 55 -1.18 1.07 7.89
C GLU A 55 -1.90 -0.28 7.92
N GLU A 56 -2.25 -0.79 6.77
CA GLU A 56 -2.98 -2.06 6.67
C GLU A 56 -2.12 -3.24 7.10
N MET A 57 -0.82 -3.20 6.85
CA MET A 57 0.12 -4.27 7.20
C MET A 57 0.69 -4.14 8.61
N TRP A 58 0.60 -2.98 9.24
CA TRP A 58 1.05 -2.80 10.61
C TRP A 58 0.18 -3.65 11.54
N PRO A 59 0.78 -4.36 12.51
CA PRO A 59 0.02 -5.30 13.34
C PRO A 59 -1.21 -4.67 13.97
N ARG A 60 -2.34 -5.26 13.69
CA ARG A 60 -3.63 -4.93 14.26
C ARG A 60 -4.40 -6.24 14.44
N TYR A 61 -5.55 -6.18 15.01
CA TYR A 61 -6.35 -7.38 15.23
C TYR A 61 -6.59 -8.11 13.90
N GLY A 62 -6.13 -9.35 13.81
CA GLY A 62 -6.25 -10.17 12.61
C GLY A 62 -5.12 -10.04 11.61
N SER A 63 -4.10 -9.19 11.86
CA SER A 63 -2.95 -9.10 10.98
C SER A 63 -1.76 -9.89 11.51
N PHE A 64 -0.75 -10.10 10.66
CA PHE A 64 0.44 -10.85 11.02
C PHE A 64 1.47 -9.92 11.68
N PRO A 65 2.06 -10.30 12.82
CA PRO A 65 3.10 -9.49 13.45
C PRO A 65 4.42 -9.58 12.70
N GLY A 66 5.27 -8.56 12.87
CA GLY A 66 6.60 -8.53 12.26
C GLY A 66 6.81 -7.41 11.25
N PHE A 67 5.78 -6.63 10.97
CA PHE A 67 5.88 -5.47 10.09
C PHE A 67 6.04 -4.20 10.91
N ASN A 68 6.99 -3.35 10.50
CA ASN A 68 7.27 -2.08 11.16
C ASN A 68 6.97 -0.92 10.23
N PRO A 69 6.06 -0.01 10.61
CA PRO A 69 5.73 1.13 9.76
C PRO A 69 6.78 2.21 9.85
N ILE A 70 7.14 2.80 8.72
CA ILE A 70 7.92 4.02 8.65
C ILE A 70 6.99 5.08 8.06
N VAL A 71 6.60 6.07 8.88
CA VAL A 71 5.64 7.09 8.49
C VAL A 71 6.26 8.47 8.66
N GLU A 72 6.19 9.27 7.61
CA GLU A 72 6.59 10.68 7.63
C GLU A 72 5.38 11.52 7.24
N LEU A 73 4.83 12.26 8.19
CA LEU A 73 3.58 13.00 7.98
C LEU A 73 3.71 14.07 6.90
N SER A 74 4.87 14.68 6.75
CA SER A 74 5.09 15.70 5.72
C SER A 74 4.99 15.13 4.30
N LEU A 75 5.20 13.82 4.14
CA LEU A 75 5.06 13.12 2.88
C LEU A 75 3.67 12.53 2.69
N THR A 76 2.77 12.68 3.66
CA THR A 76 1.45 12.06 3.65
C THR A 76 0.33 13.08 3.58
N PHE A 77 0.41 14.15 4.37
CA PHE A 77 -0.66 15.12 4.52
C PHE A 77 -0.28 16.52 4.05
N HIS A 78 0.74 16.64 3.19
CA HIS A 78 1.25 17.94 2.74
C HIS A 78 0.20 18.79 2.02
N ASN A 79 -0.85 18.19 1.50
CA ASN A 79 -1.93 18.90 0.80
C ASN A 79 -3.18 19.13 1.65
N SER A 80 -3.17 18.80 2.94
CA SER A 80 -4.37 18.78 3.76
C SER A 80 -4.92 20.18 4.10
N VAL A 81 -4.09 21.21 4.02
CA VAL A 81 -4.45 22.56 4.47
C VAL A 81 -4.55 23.59 3.35
N VAL A 82 -4.45 23.18 2.10
CA VAL A 82 -4.32 24.10 0.97
C VAL A 82 -5.61 24.33 0.18
N GLY A 83 -6.74 23.77 0.63
CA GLY A 83 -8.03 23.88 -0.06
C GLY A 83 -8.07 23.10 -1.36
N ALA A 84 -9.20 23.15 -2.06
CA ALA A 84 -9.41 22.32 -3.25
C ALA A 84 -8.45 22.63 -4.39
N ASN A 85 -8.15 23.91 -4.62
CA ASN A 85 -7.21 24.29 -5.68
C ASN A 85 -5.77 23.87 -5.36
N GLY A 86 -5.37 24.04 -4.10
CA GLY A 86 -4.05 23.61 -3.65
C GLY A 86 -3.91 22.09 -3.69
N GLN A 87 -4.97 21.36 -3.36
CA GLN A 87 -4.97 19.91 -3.46
C GLN A 87 -4.76 19.42 -4.89
N ARG A 88 -5.37 20.11 -5.87
CA ARG A 88 -5.18 19.78 -7.27
C ARG A 88 -3.72 19.90 -7.68
N GLN A 89 -3.05 20.97 -7.25
CA GLN A 89 -1.62 21.18 -7.53
C GLN A 89 -0.77 20.13 -6.80
N ALA A 90 -1.10 19.84 -5.57
CA ALA A 90 -0.36 18.87 -4.74
C ALA A 90 -0.42 17.45 -5.31
N MET A 91 -1.47 17.09 -6.04
CA MET A 91 -1.59 15.78 -6.68
C MET A 91 -0.41 15.48 -7.62
N PHE A 92 0.15 16.51 -8.25
CA PHE A 92 1.30 16.35 -9.15
C PHE A 92 2.63 16.28 -8.41
N ILE A 93 2.66 16.72 -7.15
CA ILE A 93 3.87 16.70 -6.34
C ILE A 93 3.99 15.33 -5.63
N GLU A 94 2.86 14.78 -5.23
CA GLU A 94 2.82 13.51 -4.50
C GLU A 94 3.40 12.35 -5.31
N ASN A 95 3.22 12.39 -6.60
CA ASN A 95 3.67 11.34 -7.50
C ASN A 95 4.91 11.75 -8.26
#